data_894a7087a0511019ca00c8c3dec52721
#
_entry.id   894a7087a0511019ca00c8c3dec52721
#
_cell.length_a   1.000
_cell.length_b   1.000
_cell.length_c   1.000
_cell.angle_alpha   90.00
_cell.angle_beta   90.00
_cell.angle_gamma   90.00
#
_symmetry.space_group_name_H-M   'P 1'
#
loop_
_entity.id
_entity.type
_entity.pdbx_description
1 polymer ?
#
loop_
_entity_poly.entity_id
_entity_poly.type
_entity_poly.pdbx_seq_one_letter_code
_entity_poly.pdbx_strand_id
1 'polypeptide(L)'
;MSTEQARRTPVILTPGAGRSYAMGRIDAVFKADGEETGRGYSISEWWLDPNTQGPGAHSHPEDDVFYVIAGTMSVRVGDDWVDAQPGAFVLVPGGVVHDFENRGVVRAGVLNFSNGPFEHDMPMIAGYFQEHPPGDARR
;
A
#
# COMPACT_ATOMS: atom_id res chain seq x y z
N MET A 1 -23.13 -9.88 -16.74
CA MET A 1 -22.11 -8.80 -16.73
C MET A 1 -22.73 -7.53 -17.29
N SER A 2 -22.48 -6.41 -16.63
CA SER A 2 -23.01 -5.12 -17.09
C SER A 2 -22.28 -4.63 -18.34
N THR A 3 -22.95 -3.76 -19.12
CA THR A 3 -22.36 -3.15 -20.30
C THR A 3 -21.12 -2.32 -19.94
N GLU A 4 -21.13 -1.67 -18.78
CA GLU A 4 -19.99 -0.89 -18.29
C GLU A 4 -18.77 -1.76 -18.06
N GLN A 5 -18.94 -2.91 -17.41
CA GLN A 5 -17.83 -3.85 -17.17
C GLN A 5 -17.25 -4.35 -18.49
N ALA A 6 -18.10 -4.62 -19.49
CA ALA A 6 -17.64 -5.08 -20.79
C ALA A 6 -16.81 -4.02 -21.55
N ARG A 7 -16.92 -2.75 -21.16
CA ARG A 7 -16.24 -1.63 -21.81
C ARG A 7 -14.98 -1.17 -21.11
N ARG A 8 -14.65 -1.77 -19.96
CA ARG A 8 -13.42 -1.38 -19.28
C ARG A 8 -12.20 -1.77 -20.12
N THR A 9 -11.23 -0.88 -20.14
CA THR A 9 -10.00 -1.07 -20.91
C THR A 9 -8.98 -1.82 -20.09
N PRO A 10 -8.28 -2.81 -20.67
CA PRO A 10 -7.14 -3.42 -19.99
C PRO A 10 -6.08 -2.38 -19.62
N VAL A 11 -5.39 -2.60 -18.52
CA VAL A 11 -4.30 -1.75 -18.05
C VAL A 11 -3.01 -2.53 -18.14
N ILE A 12 -2.03 -2.00 -18.85
CA ILE A 12 -0.70 -2.61 -18.98
C ILE A 12 0.31 -1.51 -18.66
N LEU A 13 1.06 -1.71 -17.57
CA LEU A 13 2.04 -0.76 -17.09
C LEU A 13 3.42 -1.40 -17.10
N THR A 14 4.42 -0.64 -17.54
CA THR A 14 5.82 -1.06 -17.43
C THR A 14 6.27 -0.99 -15.97
N PRO A 15 7.41 -1.64 -15.61
CA PRO A 15 7.90 -1.60 -14.23
C PRO A 15 7.99 -0.17 -13.69
N GLY A 16 7.46 0.04 -12.49
CA GLY A 16 7.48 1.33 -11.82
C GLY A 16 6.43 2.34 -12.30
N ALA A 17 5.71 2.06 -13.38
CA ALA A 17 4.71 2.96 -13.91
C ALA A 17 3.42 2.94 -13.07
N GLY A 18 2.66 4.01 -13.14
CA GLY A 18 1.41 4.19 -12.43
C GLY A 18 1.26 5.62 -11.95
N ARG A 19 0.29 5.86 -11.07
CA ARG A 19 0.07 7.18 -10.49
C ARG A 19 0.80 7.27 -9.16
N SER A 20 1.84 8.11 -9.10
CA SER A 20 2.77 8.18 -7.97
C SER A 20 2.39 9.28 -7.00
N TYR A 21 2.54 8.98 -5.71
CA TYR A 21 2.33 9.92 -4.62
C TYR A 21 3.56 9.89 -3.71
N ALA A 22 4.27 11.02 -3.66
CA ALA A 22 5.47 11.15 -2.84
C ALA A 22 5.08 11.63 -1.44
N MET A 23 5.56 10.92 -0.42
CA MET A 23 5.24 11.17 0.98
C MET A 23 6.52 11.18 1.83
N GLY A 24 7.53 11.92 1.38
CA GLY A 24 8.83 11.94 2.03
C GLY A 24 9.59 10.65 1.76
N ARG A 25 9.79 9.84 2.80
CA ARG A 25 10.53 8.57 2.72
C ARG A 25 9.63 7.40 2.28
N ILE A 26 8.38 7.69 1.95
CA ILE A 26 7.42 6.70 1.45
C ILE A 26 6.94 7.15 0.07
N ASP A 27 6.86 6.20 -0.86
CA ASP A 27 6.22 6.42 -2.17
C ASP A 27 5.11 5.40 -2.36
N ALA A 28 3.96 5.87 -2.83
CA ALA A 28 2.90 4.98 -3.28
C ALA A 28 2.73 5.12 -4.79
N VAL A 29 2.54 4.00 -5.48
CA VAL A 29 2.31 3.98 -6.92
C VAL A 29 1.06 3.17 -7.20
N PHE A 30 -0.01 3.84 -7.61
CA PHE A 30 -1.29 3.19 -7.90
C PHE A 30 -1.28 2.60 -9.31
N LYS A 31 -1.61 1.32 -9.38
CA LYS A 31 -1.66 0.55 -10.63
C LYS A 31 -3.07 0.50 -11.19
N ALA A 32 -4.05 0.30 -10.32
CA ALA A 32 -5.47 0.25 -10.67
C ALA A 32 -6.29 0.64 -9.46
N ASP A 33 -7.33 1.41 -9.68
CA ASP A 33 -8.25 1.83 -8.62
C ASP A 33 -9.68 1.87 -9.19
N GLY A 34 -10.56 2.60 -8.57
CA GLY A 34 -11.98 2.59 -8.86
C GLY A 34 -12.36 2.71 -10.33
N GLU A 35 -11.71 3.58 -11.09
CA GLU A 35 -12.02 3.76 -12.51
C GLU A 35 -11.67 2.54 -13.34
N GLU A 36 -10.53 1.89 -13.03
CA GLU A 36 -10.06 0.73 -13.77
C GLU A 36 -10.76 -0.56 -13.36
N THR A 37 -11.24 -0.64 -12.11
CA THR A 37 -11.73 -1.90 -11.52
C THR A 37 -13.25 -1.95 -11.35
N GLY A 38 -13.98 -0.96 -11.87
CA GLY A 38 -15.43 -0.87 -11.65
C GLY A 38 -15.76 -0.65 -10.17
N ARG A 39 -14.92 0.09 -9.45
CA ARG A 39 -15.01 0.40 -8.03
C ARG A 39 -14.91 -0.84 -7.13
N GLY A 40 -14.36 -1.91 -7.66
CA GLY A 40 -14.33 -3.19 -6.95
C GLY A 40 -13.12 -3.36 -6.05
N TYR A 41 -11.96 -2.83 -6.43
CA TYR A 41 -10.73 -3.01 -5.68
C TYR A 41 -9.69 -1.96 -6.07
N SER A 42 -8.59 -1.95 -5.31
CA SER A 42 -7.45 -1.07 -5.54
C SER A 42 -6.16 -1.90 -5.48
N ILE A 43 -5.24 -1.64 -6.37
CA ILE A 43 -3.90 -2.26 -6.38
C ILE A 43 -2.86 -1.15 -6.45
N SER A 44 -1.92 -1.16 -5.50
CA SER A 44 -0.87 -0.16 -5.41
C SER A 44 0.42 -0.77 -4.87
N GLU A 45 1.54 -0.13 -5.19
CA GLU A 45 2.81 -0.44 -4.55
C GLU A 45 3.13 0.61 -3.50
N TRP A 46 3.70 0.17 -2.38
CA TRP A 46 4.17 1.06 -1.32
C TRP A 46 5.65 0.77 -1.07
N TRP A 47 6.45 1.81 -1.20
CA TRP A 47 7.90 1.72 -1.08
C TRP A 47 8.36 2.60 0.08
N LEU A 48 9.17 2.00 0.97
CA LEU A 48 9.72 2.68 2.13
C LEU A 48 11.25 2.68 2.04
N ASP A 49 11.85 3.84 2.24
CA ASP A 49 13.30 3.97 2.38
C ASP A 49 13.79 3.16 3.57
N PRO A 50 15.12 2.86 3.67
CA PRO A 50 15.65 2.19 4.84
C PRO A 50 15.29 2.90 6.14
N ASN A 51 15.07 2.13 7.20
CA ASN A 51 14.80 2.63 8.54
C ASN A 51 13.70 3.71 8.57
N THR A 52 12.56 3.38 8.01
CA THR A 52 11.44 4.32 7.87
C THR A 52 10.18 3.76 8.49
N GLN A 53 9.53 4.55 9.35
CA GLN A 53 8.21 4.20 9.86
C GLN A 53 7.17 4.27 8.74
N GLY A 54 6.10 3.50 8.88
CA GLY A 54 5.02 3.47 7.91
C GLY A 54 3.93 4.49 8.17
N PRO A 55 2.74 4.25 7.63
CA PRO A 55 1.62 5.19 7.76
C PRO A 55 1.09 5.34 9.18
N GLY A 56 1.41 4.43 10.07
CA GLY A 56 0.88 4.39 11.42
C GLY A 56 -0.25 3.36 11.56
N ALA A 57 -0.50 2.94 12.80
CA ALA A 57 -1.53 1.95 13.08
C ALA A 57 -2.92 2.50 12.74
N HIS A 58 -3.68 1.74 11.97
CA HIS A 58 -5.02 2.12 11.54
C HIS A 58 -5.86 0.88 11.23
N SER A 59 -7.16 1.09 11.08
CA SER A 59 -8.08 0.05 10.63
C SER A 59 -9.15 0.66 9.75
N HIS A 60 -9.76 -0.16 8.92
CA HIS A 60 -10.85 0.23 8.03
C HIS A 60 -11.69 -1.01 7.68
N PRO A 61 -12.91 -0.83 7.14
CA PRO A 61 -13.77 -1.98 6.83
C PRO A 61 -13.23 -2.91 5.76
N GLU A 62 -12.39 -2.39 4.86
CA GLU A 62 -11.86 -3.16 3.74
C GLU A 62 -10.77 -4.13 4.20
N ASP A 63 -10.65 -5.25 3.49
CA ASP A 63 -9.49 -6.14 3.61
C ASP A 63 -8.28 -5.48 2.95
N ASP A 64 -7.09 -5.73 3.52
CA ASP A 64 -5.83 -5.40 2.87
C ASP A 64 -5.00 -6.65 2.67
N VAL A 65 -4.38 -6.75 1.52
CA VAL A 65 -3.38 -7.78 1.23
C VAL A 65 -2.05 -7.08 0.96
N PHE A 66 -0.99 -7.60 1.57
CA PHE A 66 0.37 -7.16 1.32
C PHE A 66 1.18 -8.33 0.78
N TYR A 67 1.77 -8.13 -0.38
CA TYR A 67 2.70 -9.09 -0.98
C TYR A 67 4.04 -8.40 -1.12
N VAL A 68 5.07 -8.91 -0.43
CA VAL A 68 6.39 -8.26 -0.41
C VAL A 68 7.11 -8.53 -1.71
N ILE A 69 7.59 -7.48 -2.36
CA ILE A 69 8.29 -7.57 -3.64
C ILE A 69 9.78 -7.25 -3.54
N ALA A 70 10.21 -6.50 -2.53
CA ALA A 70 11.63 -6.19 -2.32
C ALA A 70 11.89 -5.87 -0.86
N GLY A 71 13.12 -6.16 -0.39
CA GLY A 71 13.52 -5.89 0.97
C GLY A 71 12.75 -6.73 1.99
N THR A 72 12.78 -6.30 3.25
CA THR A 72 12.00 -6.92 4.32
C THR A 72 11.06 -5.88 4.89
N MET A 73 9.76 -6.14 4.84
CA MET A 73 8.77 -5.25 5.41
C MET A 73 8.29 -5.82 6.73
N SER A 74 8.37 -5.04 7.80
CA SER A 74 7.77 -5.41 9.07
C SER A 74 6.30 -5.03 9.03
N VAL A 75 5.41 -6.00 9.18
CA VAL A 75 3.96 -5.80 9.06
C VAL A 75 3.31 -6.10 10.40
N ARG A 76 2.50 -5.15 10.88
CA ARG A 76 1.72 -5.31 12.09
C ARG A 76 0.31 -5.79 11.73
N VAL A 77 -0.12 -6.86 12.37
CA VAL A 77 -1.48 -7.38 12.26
C VAL A 77 -2.01 -7.58 13.69
N GLY A 78 -3.01 -6.79 14.07
CA GLY A 78 -3.43 -6.74 15.47
C GLY A 78 -2.30 -6.20 16.34
N ASP A 79 -1.88 -6.96 17.34
CA ASP A 79 -0.79 -6.58 18.22
C ASP A 79 0.56 -7.18 17.80
N ASP A 80 0.59 -8.01 16.77
CA ASP A 80 1.77 -8.76 16.39
C ASP A 80 2.46 -8.14 15.20
N TRP A 81 3.80 -8.08 15.24
CA TRP A 81 4.64 -7.68 14.12
C TRP A 81 5.32 -8.90 13.53
N VAL A 82 5.31 -9.01 12.21
CA VAL A 82 6.03 -10.05 11.48
C VAL A 82 6.98 -9.41 10.48
N ASP A 83 8.19 -9.96 10.33
CA ASP A 83 9.13 -9.53 9.33
C ASP A 83 8.90 -10.35 8.06
N ALA A 84 8.39 -9.68 7.03
CA ALA A 84 7.99 -10.33 5.80
C ALA A 84 9.02 -10.08 4.71
N GLN A 85 9.54 -11.17 4.14
CA GLN A 85 10.54 -11.14 3.08
C GLN A 85 9.89 -11.25 1.70
N PRO A 86 10.62 -10.98 0.60
CA PRO A 86 10.06 -11.09 -0.75
C PRO A 86 9.36 -12.42 -0.98
N GLY A 87 8.14 -12.35 -1.50
CA GLY A 87 7.28 -13.52 -1.69
C GLY A 87 6.33 -13.79 -0.52
N ALA A 88 6.50 -13.13 0.61
CA ALA A 88 5.58 -13.28 1.73
C ALA A 88 4.23 -12.63 1.42
N PHE A 89 3.17 -13.24 1.92
CA PHE A 89 1.79 -12.83 1.73
C PHE A 89 1.15 -12.61 3.09
N VAL A 90 0.52 -11.43 3.27
CA VAL A 90 -0.19 -11.09 4.51
C VAL A 90 -1.60 -10.61 4.14
N LEU A 91 -2.61 -11.28 4.65
CA LEU A 91 -4.00 -10.82 4.54
C LEU A 91 -4.43 -10.24 5.88
N VAL A 92 -4.86 -8.99 5.86
CA VAL A 92 -5.42 -8.30 7.01
C VAL A 92 -6.92 -8.16 6.79
N PRO A 93 -7.76 -8.91 7.53
CA PRO A 93 -9.21 -8.75 7.41
C PRO A 93 -9.68 -7.36 7.80
N GLY A 94 -10.76 -6.92 7.19
CA GLY A 94 -11.39 -5.65 7.54
C GLY A 94 -11.63 -5.51 9.04
N GLY A 95 -11.37 -4.34 9.59
CA GLY A 95 -11.52 -4.05 11.00
C GLY A 95 -10.31 -4.38 11.87
N VAL A 96 -9.33 -5.12 11.35
CA VAL A 96 -8.13 -5.46 12.11
C VAL A 96 -7.13 -4.32 12.01
N VAL A 97 -6.60 -3.87 13.16
CA VAL A 97 -5.57 -2.84 13.23
C VAL A 97 -4.30 -3.35 12.55
N HIS A 98 -3.70 -2.53 11.71
CA HIS A 98 -2.49 -2.90 10.99
C HIS A 98 -1.60 -1.68 10.70
N ASP A 99 -0.36 -1.98 10.36
CA ASP A 99 0.66 -1.00 10.01
C ASP A 99 1.79 -1.74 9.29
N PHE A 100 2.71 -1.01 8.71
CA PHE A 100 3.95 -1.60 8.19
C PHE A 100 5.06 -0.58 8.26
N GLU A 101 6.30 -1.06 8.41
CA GLU A 101 7.48 -0.20 8.45
C GLU A 101 8.70 -0.95 7.91
N ASN A 102 9.71 -0.20 7.50
CA ASN A 102 10.98 -0.77 7.04
C ASN A 102 12.05 -0.57 8.12
N ARG A 103 12.37 -1.64 8.84
CA ARG A 103 13.41 -1.65 9.88
C ARG A 103 14.79 -2.00 9.34
N GLY A 104 14.88 -2.29 8.04
CA GLY A 104 16.11 -2.76 7.41
C GLY A 104 16.97 -1.64 6.88
N VAL A 105 18.04 -2.05 6.18
CA VAL A 105 19.05 -1.15 5.63
C VAL A 105 18.96 -0.97 4.12
N VAL A 106 17.97 -1.61 3.50
CA VAL A 106 17.67 -1.46 2.08
C VAL A 106 16.22 -1.04 1.91
N ARG A 107 15.89 -0.43 0.80
CA ARG A 107 14.52 -0.04 0.47
C ARG A 107 13.62 -1.28 0.41
N ALA A 108 12.42 -1.17 0.93
CA ALA A 108 11.45 -2.27 0.94
C ALA A 108 10.18 -1.86 0.22
N GLY A 109 9.55 -2.81 -0.46
CA GLY A 109 8.32 -2.56 -1.20
C GLY A 109 7.34 -3.70 -1.10
N VAL A 110 6.05 -3.35 -1.07
CA VAL A 110 4.94 -4.29 -1.09
C VAL A 110 3.97 -3.94 -2.20
N LEU A 111 3.34 -4.96 -2.76
CA LEU A 111 2.11 -4.79 -3.52
C LEU A 111 0.96 -4.86 -2.54
N ASN A 112 0.07 -3.88 -2.60
CA ASN A 112 -1.11 -3.79 -1.75
C ASN A 112 -2.35 -3.98 -2.60
N PHE A 113 -3.23 -4.86 -2.16
CA PHE A 113 -4.58 -5.01 -2.70
C PHE A 113 -5.57 -4.66 -1.60
N SER A 114 -6.59 -3.89 -1.96
CA SER A 114 -7.68 -3.55 -1.05
C SER A 114 -9.01 -3.70 -1.77
N ASN A 115 -10.03 -4.26 -1.11
CA ASN A 115 -11.33 -4.38 -1.74
C ASN A 115 -12.10 -3.06 -1.61
N GLY A 116 -12.16 -2.36 -2.71
CA GLY A 116 -12.81 -1.06 -2.82
C GLY A 116 -11.83 0.01 -3.31
N PRO A 117 -12.34 1.13 -3.81
CA PRO A 117 -11.49 2.23 -4.27
C PRO A 117 -10.80 2.89 -3.08
N PHE A 118 -9.58 3.32 -3.28
CA PHE A 118 -8.77 3.92 -2.23
C PHE A 118 -8.10 5.22 -2.66
N GLU A 119 -7.77 5.34 -3.94
CA GLU A 119 -6.90 6.42 -4.43
C GLU A 119 -7.49 7.81 -4.22
N HIS A 120 -8.81 7.92 -4.10
CA HIS A 120 -9.46 9.20 -3.87
C HIS A 120 -9.03 9.88 -2.54
N ASP A 121 -8.52 9.11 -1.59
CA ASP A 121 -7.99 9.64 -0.32
C ASP A 121 -6.53 10.07 -0.42
N MET A 122 -5.83 9.71 -1.49
CA MET A 122 -4.39 9.95 -1.58
C MET A 122 -3.97 11.41 -1.58
N PRO A 123 -4.68 12.35 -2.21
CA PRO A 123 -4.29 13.75 -2.10
C PRO A 123 -4.23 14.25 -0.65
N MET A 124 -5.18 13.85 0.17
CA MET A 124 -5.20 14.21 1.60
C MET A 124 -4.09 13.51 2.37
N ILE A 125 -3.89 12.22 2.13
CA ILE A 125 -2.87 11.41 2.80
C ILE A 125 -1.48 11.93 2.43
N ALA A 126 -1.21 12.13 1.15
CA ALA A 126 0.08 12.63 0.69
C ALA A 126 0.35 14.03 1.23
N GLY A 127 -0.65 14.89 1.26
CA GLY A 127 -0.54 16.23 1.84
C GLY A 127 -0.15 16.19 3.30
N TYR A 128 -0.78 15.31 4.08
CA TYR A 128 -0.44 15.13 5.49
C TYR A 128 1.03 14.72 5.65
N PHE A 129 1.50 13.73 4.89
CA PHE A 129 2.87 13.23 5.03
C PHE A 129 3.92 14.18 4.44
N GLN A 130 3.55 15.11 3.57
CA GLN A 130 4.46 16.17 3.13
C GLN A 130 4.71 17.17 4.25
N GLU A 131 3.70 17.43 5.09
CA GLU A 131 3.83 18.31 6.26
C GLU A 131 4.39 17.57 7.49
N HIS A 132 4.17 16.26 7.58
CA HIS A 132 4.60 15.41 8.68
C HIS A 132 5.37 14.22 8.13
N PRO A 133 6.59 14.42 7.57
CA PRO A 133 7.34 13.35 6.94
C PRO A 133 7.58 12.17 7.89
N PRO A 134 7.48 10.94 7.38
CA PRO A 134 7.77 9.76 8.20
C PRO A 134 9.20 9.80 8.75
N GLY A 135 9.35 9.45 10.01
CA GLY A 135 10.63 9.38 10.68
C GLY A 135 11.22 7.97 10.64
N ASP A 136 12.17 7.72 11.55
CA ASP A 136 12.82 6.43 11.69
C ASP A 136 11.83 5.36 12.16
N ALA A 137 12.12 4.11 11.78
CA ALA A 137 11.31 2.97 12.17
C ALA A 137 11.21 2.87 13.69
N ARG A 138 10.03 2.49 14.16
CA ARG A 138 9.78 2.28 15.59
C ARG A 138 10.13 0.85 15.95
N ARG A 139 10.76 0.70 17.08
CA ARG A 139 11.13 -0.65 17.55
C ARG A 139 10.79 -0.79 19.00
#